data_662a40dee5c6d1687f6e93c9d7d9438e
#
_entry.id   662a40dee5c6d1687f6e93c9d7d9438e
#
_cell.length_a   1.000
_cell.length_b   1.000
_cell.length_c   1.000
_cell.angle_alpha   90.00
_cell.angle_beta   90.00
_cell.angle_gamma   90.00
#
_symmetry.space_group_name_H-M   'P 1'
#
loop_
_entity.id
_entity.type
_entity.pdbx_description
1 polymer ?
#
loop_
_entity_poly.entity_id
_entity_poly.type
_entity_poly.pdbx_seq_one_letter_code
_entity_poly.pdbx_strand_id
1 'polypeptide(L)'
;MTVNLPTSTSHVCLRVANAGRPAMYNCRVMSDALGTFLSEFKRVAPAIVDSYFIVDRERRIVDFNRAFYALLPRQMARGLKGKKCYEVIELNICRDNCIAQQCWRDNRHVRLDEISGNVIGDSEAKKLRFILSAIPITDDTGQHVGALEIQRNVTDEAEVQGKYQEMLETEARERERLATQIRARTKELLETNQLLLKTQKELLAYKKGLVV
;
A
#
# COMPACT_ATOMS: atom_id res chain seq x y z
N MET A 1 -47.48 -10.18 -42.96
CA MET A 1 -47.81 -10.05 -41.53
C MET A 1 -46.53 -9.63 -40.83
N THR A 2 -46.39 -8.35 -40.64
CA THR A 2 -45.25 -7.71 -39.97
C THR A 2 -45.63 -7.46 -38.51
N VAL A 3 -44.94 -8.13 -37.58
CA VAL A 3 -45.15 -7.95 -36.14
C VAL A 3 -44.24 -6.85 -35.67
N ASN A 4 -44.80 -5.68 -35.36
CA ASN A 4 -44.12 -4.59 -34.64
C ASN A 4 -43.99 -4.94 -33.15
N LEU A 5 -42.79 -5.00 -32.66
CA LEU A 5 -42.46 -5.05 -31.22
C LEU A 5 -42.34 -3.61 -30.69
N PRO A 6 -42.99 -3.29 -29.57
CA PRO A 6 -42.84 -1.95 -28.98
C PRO A 6 -41.56 -1.86 -28.16
N THR A 7 -40.71 -0.91 -28.50
CA THR A 7 -39.64 -0.38 -27.67
C THR A 7 -40.25 0.51 -26.59
N SER A 8 -40.37 0.02 -25.38
CA SER A 8 -40.76 0.83 -24.23
C SER A 8 -39.87 0.47 -23.04
N THR A 9 -38.76 1.20 -22.92
CA THR A 9 -37.96 1.19 -21.71
C THR A 9 -38.61 2.18 -20.75
N SER A 10 -39.49 1.69 -19.91
CA SER A 10 -40.09 2.48 -18.83
C SER A 10 -39.07 2.64 -17.69
N HIS A 11 -38.54 3.84 -17.53
CA HIS A 11 -37.78 4.24 -16.36
C HIS A 11 -38.69 4.37 -15.16
N VAL A 12 -38.57 3.43 -14.21
CA VAL A 12 -39.25 3.51 -12.90
C VAL A 12 -38.35 4.36 -11.98
N CYS A 13 -38.72 5.60 -11.81
CA CYS A 13 -38.13 6.51 -10.83
C CYS A 13 -38.88 6.32 -9.51
N LEU A 14 -38.34 5.54 -8.55
CA LEU A 14 -38.89 5.44 -7.21
C LEU A 14 -38.57 6.72 -6.43
N ARG A 15 -39.57 7.59 -6.29
CA ARG A 15 -39.56 8.73 -5.35
C ARG A 15 -39.77 8.20 -3.93
N VAL A 16 -38.73 8.28 -3.11
CA VAL A 16 -38.90 8.26 -1.65
C VAL A 16 -38.90 9.71 -1.19
N ALA A 17 -40.06 10.24 -0.90
CA ALA A 17 -40.23 11.57 -0.31
C ALA A 17 -40.00 11.46 1.20
N ASN A 18 -38.99 12.13 1.70
CA ASN A 18 -38.88 12.49 3.11
C ASN A 18 -38.80 14.02 3.22
N ALA A 19 -39.63 14.55 4.10
CA ALA A 19 -39.97 15.96 4.20
C ALA A 19 -38.77 16.88 4.47
N GLY A 20 -38.60 17.91 3.65
CA GLY A 20 -37.95 19.15 4.06
C GLY A 20 -36.61 19.52 3.47
N ARG A 21 -36.30 19.19 2.19
CA ARG A 21 -35.40 19.93 1.26
C ARG A 21 -35.45 19.25 -0.10
N PRO A 22 -35.50 19.99 -1.24
CA PRO A 22 -35.35 19.36 -2.55
C PRO A 22 -33.90 18.97 -2.75
N ALA A 23 -33.53 17.75 -2.35
CA ALA A 23 -32.31 17.14 -2.85
C ALA A 23 -32.58 16.83 -4.32
N MET A 24 -32.04 17.64 -5.22
CA MET A 24 -31.85 17.24 -6.61
C MET A 24 -30.82 16.10 -6.59
N TYR A 25 -31.28 14.88 -6.36
CA TYR A 25 -30.53 13.71 -6.75
C TYR A 25 -30.54 13.72 -8.27
N ASN A 26 -29.44 14.21 -8.84
CA ASN A 26 -29.08 13.88 -10.20
C ASN A 26 -29.04 12.34 -10.24
N CYS A 27 -30.13 11.74 -10.71
CA CYS A 27 -30.18 10.33 -11.09
C CYS A 27 -29.27 10.22 -12.33
N ARG A 28 -27.96 10.23 -12.08
CA ARG A 28 -26.95 10.04 -13.12
C ARG A 28 -27.12 8.60 -13.54
N VAL A 29 -27.73 8.38 -14.68
CA VAL A 29 -27.68 7.14 -15.42
C VAL A 29 -26.22 6.73 -15.41
N MET A 30 -25.88 5.61 -14.73
CA MET A 30 -24.57 4.98 -14.92
C MET A 30 -24.41 4.90 -16.42
N SER A 31 -23.33 5.48 -16.96
CA SER A 31 -23.15 5.45 -18.40
C SER A 31 -23.23 3.96 -18.82
N ASP A 32 -23.95 3.67 -19.87
CA ASP A 32 -24.13 2.29 -20.37
C ASP A 32 -22.78 1.58 -20.51
N ALA A 33 -21.72 2.32 -20.79
CA ALA A 33 -20.35 1.83 -20.89
C ALA A 33 -19.79 1.28 -19.55
N LEU A 34 -20.01 1.98 -18.41
CA LEU A 34 -19.56 1.48 -17.10
C LEU A 34 -20.38 0.24 -16.70
N GLY A 35 -21.67 0.22 -17.01
CA GLY A 35 -22.53 -0.95 -16.80
C GLY A 35 -22.09 -2.15 -17.63
N THR A 36 -21.73 -1.95 -18.90
CA THR A 36 -21.19 -2.97 -19.78
C THR A 36 -19.86 -3.51 -19.24
N PHE A 37 -18.93 -2.63 -18.90
CA PHE A 37 -17.67 -3.02 -18.26
C PHE A 37 -17.89 -3.88 -17.02
N LEU A 38 -18.78 -3.46 -16.10
CA LEU A 38 -19.06 -4.22 -14.88
C LEU A 38 -19.61 -5.62 -15.17
N SER A 39 -20.45 -5.78 -16.20
CA SER A 39 -21.01 -7.07 -16.59
C SER A 39 -19.96 -8.04 -17.13
N GLU A 40 -19.04 -7.53 -17.95
CA GLU A 40 -17.92 -8.30 -18.49
C GLU A 40 -16.86 -8.61 -17.42
N PHE A 41 -16.52 -7.61 -16.63
CA PHE A 41 -15.52 -7.73 -15.57
C PHE A 41 -15.92 -8.80 -14.54
N LYS A 42 -17.19 -8.95 -14.21
CA LYS A 42 -17.68 -10.01 -13.30
C LYS A 42 -17.26 -11.42 -13.70
N ARG A 43 -16.97 -11.66 -14.98
CA ARG A 43 -16.53 -12.97 -15.47
C ARG A 43 -15.09 -13.28 -15.10
N VAL A 44 -14.24 -12.26 -15.00
CA VAL A 44 -12.81 -12.39 -14.67
C VAL A 44 -12.49 -11.99 -13.19
N ALA A 45 -13.36 -11.21 -12.58
CA ALA A 45 -13.22 -10.74 -11.21
C ALA A 45 -12.91 -11.84 -10.17
N PRO A 46 -13.47 -13.07 -10.23
CA PRO A 46 -13.15 -14.14 -9.30
C PRO A 46 -11.68 -14.58 -9.33
N ALA A 47 -10.94 -14.31 -10.41
CA ALA A 47 -9.52 -14.61 -10.51
C ALA A 47 -8.63 -13.58 -9.77
N ILE A 48 -9.18 -12.43 -9.38
CA ILE A 48 -8.44 -11.39 -8.67
C ILE A 48 -8.52 -11.65 -7.17
N VAL A 49 -7.39 -12.07 -6.60
CA VAL A 49 -7.25 -12.37 -5.17
C VAL A 49 -7.05 -11.09 -4.36
N ASP A 50 -6.33 -10.11 -4.92
CA ASP A 50 -6.09 -8.82 -4.28
C ASP A 50 -7.39 -8.04 -4.11
N SER A 51 -7.41 -7.11 -3.16
CA SER A 51 -8.57 -6.23 -2.98
C SER A 51 -8.72 -5.30 -4.18
N TYR A 52 -9.96 -5.12 -4.65
CA TYR A 52 -10.25 -4.15 -5.69
C TYR A 52 -11.58 -3.44 -5.44
N PHE A 53 -11.67 -2.24 -5.98
CA PHE A 53 -12.92 -1.54 -6.17
C PHE A 53 -12.92 -0.75 -7.48
N ILE A 54 -14.12 -0.45 -7.97
CA ILE A 54 -14.32 0.31 -9.19
C ILE A 54 -14.97 1.63 -8.81
N VAL A 55 -14.44 2.73 -9.34
CA VAL A 55 -14.97 4.08 -9.12
C VAL A 55 -15.49 4.68 -10.41
N ASP A 56 -16.49 5.55 -10.27
CA ASP A 56 -16.95 6.45 -11.33
C ASP A 56 -16.05 7.69 -11.46
N ARG A 57 -16.40 8.60 -12.35
CA ARG A 57 -15.68 9.87 -12.56
C ARG A 57 -15.60 10.76 -11.33
N GLU A 58 -16.59 10.67 -10.46
CA GLU A 58 -16.65 11.40 -9.19
C GLU A 58 -15.92 10.68 -8.06
N ARG A 59 -15.19 9.60 -8.37
CA ARG A 59 -14.51 8.71 -7.41
C ARG A 59 -15.45 8.04 -6.42
N ARG A 60 -16.72 7.79 -6.83
CA ARG A 60 -17.66 7.02 -6.03
C ARG A 60 -17.49 5.54 -6.31
N ILE A 61 -17.49 4.75 -5.27
CA ILE A 61 -17.37 3.30 -5.36
C ILE A 61 -18.65 2.73 -5.99
N VAL A 62 -18.51 2.08 -7.13
CA VAL A 62 -19.62 1.46 -7.89
C VAL A 62 -19.67 -0.04 -7.62
N ASP A 63 -18.51 -0.68 -7.54
CA ASP A 63 -18.37 -2.10 -7.25
C ASP A 63 -17.06 -2.41 -6.52
N PHE A 64 -17.00 -3.58 -5.85
CA PHE A 64 -15.85 -4.02 -5.08
C PHE A 64 -15.92 -5.52 -4.82
N ASN A 65 -14.77 -6.16 -4.51
CA ASN A 65 -14.71 -7.56 -4.16
C ASN A 65 -14.75 -7.82 -2.65
N ARG A 66 -14.83 -9.10 -2.31
CA ARG A 66 -14.86 -9.56 -0.92
C ARG A 66 -13.56 -9.20 -0.18
N ALA A 67 -12.41 -9.20 -0.85
CA ALA A 67 -11.13 -8.86 -0.25
C ALA A 67 -11.11 -7.39 0.19
N PHE A 68 -11.63 -6.46 -0.62
CA PHE A 68 -11.80 -5.07 -0.24
C PHE A 68 -12.73 -4.90 0.96
N TYR A 69 -13.87 -5.61 0.94
CA TYR A 69 -14.82 -5.60 2.04
C TYR A 69 -14.19 -6.09 3.36
N ALA A 70 -13.31 -7.08 3.30
CA ALA A 70 -12.64 -7.67 4.46
C ALA A 70 -11.61 -6.73 5.12
N LEU A 71 -11.10 -5.73 4.40
CA LEU A 71 -10.21 -4.70 4.94
C LEU A 71 -10.94 -3.70 5.83
N LEU A 72 -12.26 -3.63 5.73
CA LEU A 72 -13.05 -2.58 6.37
C LEU A 72 -13.72 -3.06 7.66
N PRO A 73 -13.85 -2.19 8.68
CA PRO A 73 -14.63 -2.46 9.86
C PRO A 73 -16.08 -2.80 9.50
N ARG A 74 -16.68 -3.76 10.19
CA ARG A 74 -18.06 -4.22 9.93
C ARG A 74 -19.11 -3.11 9.87
N GLN A 75 -18.89 -2.04 10.63
CA GLN A 75 -19.79 -0.88 10.67
C GLN A 75 -19.74 -0.07 9.37
N MET A 76 -18.58 0.02 8.72
CA MET A 76 -18.37 0.76 7.47
C MET A 76 -18.76 -0.04 6.23
N ALA A 77 -18.76 -1.36 6.34
CA ALA A 77 -19.04 -2.26 5.23
C ALA A 77 -20.47 -2.14 4.68
N ARG A 78 -21.41 -1.55 5.45
CA ARG A 78 -22.76 -1.26 4.97
C ARG A 78 -22.81 0.06 4.21
N GLY A 79 -23.33 0.02 2.97
CA GLY A 79 -23.53 1.22 2.15
C GLY A 79 -22.25 1.81 1.54
N LEU A 80 -21.30 0.95 1.14
CA LEU A 80 -20.05 1.36 0.47
C LEU A 80 -20.29 1.95 -0.92
N LYS A 81 -21.25 1.37 -1.67
CA LYS A 81 -21.59 1.87 -3.01
C LYS A 81 -22.12 3.29 -2.94
N GLY A 82 -21.58 4.14 -3.79
CA GLY A 82 -21.93 5.57 -3.85
C GLY A 82 -21.09 6.46 -2.92
N LYS A 83 -20.36 5.91 -1.95
CA LYS A 83 -19.38 6.69 -1.16
C LYS A 83 -18.15 6.99 -1.98
N LYS A 84 -17.47 8.07 -1.67
CA LYS A 84 -16.19 8.38 -2.29
C LYS A 84 -15.09 7.48 -1.72
N CYS A 85 -14.18 7.01 -2.55
CA CYS A 85 -13.14 6.05 -2.15
C CYS A 85 -12.29 6.57 -0.98
N TYR A 86 -11.96 7.87 -0.98
CA TYR A 86 -11.19 8.51 0.09
C TYR A 86 -11.96 8.74 1.41
N GLU A 87 -13.30 8.57 1.40
CA GLU A 87 -14.13 8.56 2.61
C GLU A 87 -14.17 7.18 3.27
N VAL A 88 -13.59 6.17 2.61
CA VAL A 88 -13.54 4.78 3.07
C VAL A 88 -12.13 4.40 3.47
N ILE A 89 -11.15 4.65 2.59
CA ILE A 89 -9.72 4.48 2.86
C ILE A 89 -9.04 5.78 2.47
N GLU A 90 -8.41 6.45 3.44
CA GLU A 90 -7.59 7.63 3.20
C GLU A 90 -6.15 7.21 2.94
N LEU A 91 -5.71 7.33 1.70
CA LEU A 91 -4.34 7.10 1.28
C LEU A 91 -3.57 8.43 1.29
N ASN A 92 -2.27 8.36 1.56
CA ASN A 92 -1.39 9.55 1.54
C ASN A 92 -1.36 10.30 0.20
N ILE A 93 -1.82 9.65 -0.89
CA ILE A 93 -1.90 10.21 -2.25
C ILE A 93 -3.28 10.79 -2.61
N CYS A 94 -4.31 10.61 -1.77
CA CYS A 94 -5.70 10.95 -2.14
C CYS A 94 -5.93 12.43 -2.45
N ARG A 95 -5.16 13.32 -1.84
CA ARG A 95 -5.32 14.78 -2.00
C ARG A 95 -4.62 15.31 -3.24
N ASP A 96 -3.35 14.97 -3.42
CA ASP A 96 -2.48 15.62 -4.40
C ASP A 96 -2.22 14.75 -5.64
N ASN A 97 -2.20 13.42 -5.47
CA ASN A 97 -1.78 12.48 -6.51
C ASN A 97 -2.71 11.26 -6.61
N CYS A 98 -4.02 11.48 -6.62
CA CYS A 98 -4.99 10.40 -6.73
C CYS A 98 -4.69 9.49 -7.93
N ILE A 99 -4.52 8.19 -7.68
CA ILE A 99 -4.13 7.22 -8.71
C ILE A 99 -5.15 7.11 -9.85
N ALA A 100 -6.47 7.19 -9.54
CA ALA A 100 -7.51 7.22 -10.55
C ALA A 100 -7.38 8.45 -11.46
N GLN A 101 -7.11 9.63 -10.89
CA GLN A 101 -6.93 10.85 -11.68
C GLN A 101 -5.66 10.78 -12.54
N GLN A 102 -4.58 10.16 -12.04
CA GLN A 102 -3.37 9.96 -12.84
C GLN A 102 -3.64 9.04 -14.02
N CYS A 103 -4.32 7.90 -13.79
CA CYS A 103 -4.60 6.97 -14.87
C CYS A 103 -5.55 7.56 -15.93
N TRP A 104 -6.49 8.43 -15.56
CA TRP A 104 -7.32 9.17 -16.51
C TRP A 104 -6.53 10.19 -17.32
N ARG A 105 -5.70 11.00 -16.64
CA ARG A 105 -4.88 12.03 -17.31
C ARG A 105 -3.93 11.40 -18.33
N ASP A 106 -3.28 10.30 -17.92
CA ASP A 106 -2.26 9.65 -18.74
C ASP A 106 -2.84 8.63 -19.73
N ASN A 107 -4.14 8.35 -19.63
CA ASN A 107 -4.89 7.33 -20.39
C ASN A 107 -4.18 5.97 -20.43
N ARG A 108 -3.62 5.56 -19.31
CA ARG A 108 -2.88 4.31 -19.18
C ARG A 108 -2.99 3.74 -17.77
N HIS A 109 -2.63 2.47 -17.65
CA HIS A 109 -2.41 1.85 -16.36
C HIS A 109 -1.33 2.60 -15.57
N VAL A 110 -1.62 2.86 -14.30
CA VAL A 110 -0.68 3.46 -13.33
C VAL A 110 -0.49 2.50 -12.17
N ARG A 111 0.75 2.32 -11.75
CA ARG A 111 1.10 1.56 -10.55
C ARG A 111 1.93 2.42 -9.62
N LEU A 112 1.61 2.36 -8.34
CA LEU A 112 2.32 3.04 -7.26
C LEU A 112 2.66 2.04 -6.17
N ASP A 113 3.91 2.00 -5.78
CA ASP A 113 4.40 1.15 -4.69
C ASP A 113 4.54 1.98 -3.40
N GLU A 114 4.55 1.31 -2.25
CA GLU A 114 4.77 1.89 -0.92
C GLU A 114 3.76 2.97 -0.49
N ILE A 115 2.53 2.84 -0.93
CA ILE A 115 1.47 3.76 -0.52
C ILE A 115 1.00 3.41 0.89
N SER A 116 0.91 4.41 1.74
CA SER A 116 0.38 4.24 3.09
C SER A 116 -1.01 4.84 3.22
N GLY A 117 -1.84 4.19 4.03
CA GLY A 117 -3.20 4.66 4.26
C GLY A 117 -3.80 4.13 5.55
N ASN A 118 -4.92 4.70 5.91
CA ASN A 118 -5.70 4.29 7.07
C ASN A 118 -7.15 4.05 6.64
N VAL A 119 -7.77 3.04 7.25
CA VAL A 119 -9.22 2.84 7.11
C VAL A 119 -9.93 3.86 8.01
N ILE A 120 -10.84 4.62 7.43
CA ILE A 120 -11.57 5.65 8.19
C ILE A 120 -12.55 4.92 9.14
N GLY A 121 -12.62 5.40 10.41
CA GLY A 121 -13.52 4.82 11.41
C GLY A 121 -12.97 3.58 12.13
N ASP A 122 -11.73 3.22 11.90
CA ASP A 122 -11.01 2.25 12.72
C ASP A 122 -10.28 2.99 13.86
N SER A 123 -10.71 2.76 15.10
CA SER A 123 -10.12 3.38 16.28
C SER A 123 -8.73 2.83 16.62
N GLU A 124 -8.39 1.65 16.15
CA GLU A 124 -7.09 1.00 16.31
C GLU A 124 -6.21 1.15 15.05
N ALA A 125 -6.46 2.19 14.24
CA ALA A 125 -5.95 2.40 12.89
C ALA A 125 -4.46 2.04 12.73
N LYS A 126 -4.21 0.75 12.46
CA LYS A 126 -2.92 0.29 11.98
C LYS A 126 -2.67 0.93 10.62
N LYS A 127 -1.53 1.61 10.49
CA LYS A 127 -1.12 2.19 9.20
C LYS A 127 -0.90 1.06 8.20
N LEU A 128 -1.76 0.96 7.22
CA LEU A 128 -1.67 -0.05 6.17
C LEU A 128 -0.68 0.40 5.08
N ARG A 129 -0.01 -0.57 4.46
CA ARG A 129 0.84 -0.36 3.28
C ARG A 129 0.28 -1.11 2.09
N PHE A 130 0.25 -0.41 0.94
CA PHE A 130 -0.34 -0.92 -0.28
C PHE A 130 0.59 -0.78 -1.47
N ILE A 131 0.48 -1.73 -2.39
CA ILE A 131 0.83 -1.55 -3.79
C ILE A 131 -0.49 -1.31 -4.51
N LEU A 132 -0.59 -0.18 -5.20
CA LEU A 132 -1.80 0.25 -5.91
C LEU A 132 -1.61 0.12 -7.41
N SER A 133 -2.66 -0.32 -8.10
CA SER A 133 -2.74 -0.30 -9.55
C SER A 133 -4.07 0.27 -9.97
N ALA A 134 -4.09 1.21 -10.92
CA ALA A 134 -5.32 1.74 -11.48
C ALA A 134 -5.33 1.60 -13.00
N ILE A 135 -6.48 1.17 -13.52
CA ILE A 135 -6.72 0.99 -14.95
C ILE A 135 -7.91 1.90 -15.32
N PRO A 136 -7.77 2.78 -16.31
CA PRO A 136 -8.87 3.62 -16.75
C PRO A 136 -9.94 2.80 -17.45
N ILE A 137 -11.20 3.11 -17.20
CA ILE A 137 -12.36 2.54 -17.89
C ILE A 137 -12.86 3.62 -18.85
N THR A 138 -12.88 3.31 -20.14
CA THR A 138 -13.33 4.24 -21.19
C THR A 138 -14.59 3.71 -21.86
N ASP A 139 -15.38 4.62 -22.39
CA ASP A 139 -16.46 4.28 -23.33
C ASP A 139 -15.95 4.11 -24.77
N ASP A 140 -16.85 3.76 -25.71
CA ASP A 140 -16.53 3.56 -27.12
C ASP A 140 -16.02 4.84 -27.82
N THR A 141 -16.21 6.00 -27.20
CA THR A 141 -15.68 7.28 -27.69
C THR A 141 -14.29 7.60 -27.16
N GLY A 142 -13.74 6.75 -26.28
CA GLY A 142 -12.47 6.97 -25.60
C GLY A 142 -12.58 7.91 -24.38
N GLN A 143 -13.81 8.28 -23.97
CA GLN A 143 -14.00 9.11 -22.80
C GLN A 143 -13.97 8.26 -21.53
N HIS A 144 -13.23 8.74 -20.49
CA HIS A 144 -13.15 8.02 -19.22
C HIS A 144 -14.50 8.03 -18.49
N VAL A 145 -14.97 6.86 -18.11
CA VAL A 145 -16.22 6.66 -17.35
C VAL A 145 -15.96 6.20 -15.92
N GLY A 146 -14.76 5.72 -15.62
CA GLY A 146 -14.38 5.25 -14.31
C GLY A 146 -12.94 4.76 -14.24
N ALA A 147 -12.59 4.12 -13.14
CA ALA A 147 -11.33 3.41 -12.97
C ALA A 147 -11.53 2.13 -12.14
N LEU A 148 -10.81 1.07 -12.50
CA LEU A 148 -10.59 -0.09 -11.66
C LEU A 148 -9.34 0.12 -10.85
N GLU A 149 -9.45 0.13 -9.52
CA GLU A 149 -8.34 0.22 -8.59
C GLU A 149 -8.12 -1.12 -7.90
N ILE A 150 -6.91 -1.68 -8.03
CA ILE A 150 -6.48 -2.91 -7.37
C ILE A 150 -5.49 -2.54 -6.28
N GLN A 151 -5.68 -3.08 -5.09
CA GLN A 151 -4.89 -2.78 -3.90
C GLN A 151 -4.36 -4.07 -3.31
N ARG A 152 -3.06 -4.25 -3.35
CA ARG A 152 -2.38 -5.32 -2.63
C ARG A 152 -1.91 -4.80 -1.29
N ASN A 153 -2.45 -5.38 -0.22
CA ASN A 153 -1.98 -5.08 1.13
C ASN A 153 -0.63 -5.80 1.35
N VAL A 154 0.41 -5.03 1.65
CA VAL A 154 1.78 -5.50 1.90
C VAL A 154 2.29 -5.06 3.28
N THR A 155 1.36 -4.86 4.22
CA THR A 155 1.69 -4.35 5.55
C THR A 155 2.58 -5.31 6.31
N ASP A 156 2.26 -6.59 6.32
CA ASP A 156 3.01 -7.61 7.04
C ASP A 156 4.40 -7.84 6.41
N GLU A 157 4.48 -7.86 5.08
CA GLU A 157 5.74 -7.95 4.35
C GLU A 157 6.65 -6.75 4.65
N ALA A 158 6.09 -5.55 4.68
CA ALA A 158 6.84 -4.34 4.98
C ALA A 158 7.33 -4.29 6.44
N GLU A 159 6.54 -4.81 7.40
CA GLU A 159 6.95 -4.93 8.79
C GLU A 159 8.11 -5.93 8.96
N VAL A 160 8.04 -7.08 8.29
CA VAL A 160 9.10 -8.08 8.31
C VAL A 160 10.38 -7.52 7.70
N GLN A 161 10.27 -6.84 6.55
CA GLN A 161 11.40 -6.21 5.88
C GLN A 161 12.04 -5.13 6.77
N GLY A 162 11.24 -4.31 7.45
CA GLY A 162 11.73 -3.29 8.39
C GLY A 162 12.51 -3.89 9.55
N LYS A 163 11.98 -4.94 10.19
CA LYS A 163 12.66 -5.66 11.27
C LYS A 163 13.97 -6.31 10.81
N TYR A 164 13.98 -6.88 9.61
CA TYR A 164 15.18 -7.46 9.04
C TYR A 164 16.27 -6.40 8.79
N GLN A 165 15.88 -5.26 8.25
CA GLN A 165 16.80 -4.13 8.04
C GLN A 165 17.41 -3.63 9.36
N GLU A 166 16.59 -3.45 10.40
CA GLU A 166 17.04 -3.05 11.73
C GLU A 166 18.02 -4.05 12.33
N MET A 167 17.75 -5.35 12.16
CA MET A 167 18.64 -6.41 12.61
C MET A 167 20.01 -6.35 11.91
N LEU A 168 20.03 -6.15 10.58
CA LEU A 168 21.28 -6.03 9.82
C LEU A 168 22.11 -4.81 10.27
N GLU A 169 21.45 -3.66 10.51
CA GLU A 169 22.13 -2.48 11.00
C GLU A 169 22.72 -2.68 12.39
N THR A 170 21.99 -3.37 13.27
CA THR A 170 22.45 -3.68 14.62
C THR A 170 23.67 -4.61 14.56
N GLU A 171 23.59 -5.67 13.76
CA GLU A 171 24.70 -6.60 13.56
C GLU A 171 25.95 -5.90 12.98
N ALA A 172 25.78 -4.99 12.03
CA ALA A 172 26.88 -4.22 11.47
C ALA A 172 27.56 -3.34 12.53
N ARG A 173 26.77 -2.67 13.38
CA ARG A 173 27.32 -1.86 14.50
C ARG A 173 28.08 -2.71 15.51
N GLU A 174 27.55 -3.89 15.87
CA GLU A 174 28.22 -4.80 16.79
C GLU A 174 29.53 -5.32 16.21
N ARG A 175 29.57 -5.70 14.94
CA ARG A 175 30.79 -6.13 14.24
C ARG A 175 31.85 -5.03 14.26
N GLU A 176 31.51 -3.78 14.00
CA GLU A 176 32.44 -2.66 14.04
C GLU A 176 32.97 -2.43 15.46
N ARG A 177 32.09 -2.47 16.47
CA ARG A 177 32.48 -2.37 17.88
C ARG A 177 33.47 -3.48 18.27
N LEU A 178 33.18 -4.72 17.93
CA LEU A 178 34.05 -5.84 18.21
C LEU A 178 35.40 -5.72 17.49
N ALA A 179 35.40 -5.31 16.22
CA ALA A 179 36.63 -5.09 15.46
C ALA A 179 37.51 -4.01 16.12
N THR A 180 36.91 -2.94 16.62
CA THR A 180 37.61 -1.87 17.34
C THR A 180 38.20 -2.38 18.68
N GLN A 181 37.45 -3.19 19.42
CA GLN A 181 37.94 -3.80 20.66
C GLN A 181 39.07 -4.77 20.40
N ILE A 182 38.96 -5.61 19.36
CA ILE A 182 40.04 -6.54 18.99
C ILE A 182 41.31 -5.78 18.64
N ARG A 183 41.22 -4.71 17.83
CA ARG A 183 42.39 -3.86 17.48
C ARG A 183 43.03 -3.26 18.71
N ALA A 184 42.25 -2.72 19.65
CA ALA A 184 42.74 -2.16 20.88
C ALA A 184 43.46 -3.20 21.75
N ARG A 185 42.84 -4.38 21.93
CA ARG A 185 43.45 -5.47 22.72
C ARG A 185 44.69 -6.06 22.07
N THR A 186 44.71 -6.17 20.75
CA THR A 186 45.91 -6.62 20.01
C THR A 186 47.06 -5.66 20.20
N LYS A 187 46.82 -4.34 20.16
CA LYS A 187 47.84 -3.34 20.41
C LYS A 187 48.40 -3.43 21.85
N GLU A 188 47.52 -3.53 22.86
CA GLU A 188 47.90 -3.67 24.27
C GLU A 188 48.77 -4.93 24.48
N LEU A 189 48.37 -6.07 23.87
CA LEU A 189 49.15 -7.28 23.95
C LEU A 189 50.54 -7.16 23.28
N LEU A 190 50.62 -6.48 22.15
CA LEU A 190 51.91 -6.26 21.49
C LEU A 190 52.82 -5.40 22.35
N GLU A 191 52.31 -4.30 22.94
CA GLU A 191 53.09 -3.43 23.84
C GLU A 191 53.56 -4.19 25.08
N THR A 192 52.68 -5.00 25.68
CA THR A 192 53.04 -5.84 26.85
C THR A 192 54.10 -6.89 26.51
N ASN A 193 53.99 -7.56 25.36
CA ASN A 193 55.01 -8.52 24.89
C ASN A 193 56.37 -7.87 24.62
N GLN A 194 56.38 -6.64 24.05
CA GLN A 194 57.61 -5.90 23.85
C GLN A 194 58.28 -5.55 25.17
N LEU A 195 57.51 -5.14 26.19
CA LEU A 195 58.00 -4.83 27.52
C LEU A 195 58.55 -6.10 28.18
N LEU A 196 57.83 -7.24 28.11
CA LEU A 196 58.33 -8.53 28.64
C LEU A 196 59.64 -8.96 28.02
N LEU A 197 59.80 -8.85 26.70
CA LEU A 197 61.03 -9.17 26.00
C LEU A 197 62.17 -8.28 26.42
N LYS A 198 61.94 -6.99 26.66
CA LYS A 198 62.91 -6.03 27.16
C LYS A 198 63.40 -6.39 28.58
N THR A 199 62.46 -6.63 29.49
CA THR A 199 62.79 -7.05 30.88
C THR A 199 63.49 -8.39 30.96
N GLN A 200 63.14 -9.37 30.12
CA GLN A 200 63.87 -10.63 30.01
C GLN A 200 65.32 -10.42 29.58
N LYS A 201 65.59 -9.59 28.58
CA LYS A 201 66.93 -9.25 28.12
C LYS A 201 67.76 -8.57 29.23
N GLU A 202 67.17 -7.62 29.96
CA GLU A 202 67.81 -6.96 31.10
C GLU A 202 68.18 -7.92 32.21
N LEU A 203 67.25 -8.84 32.57
CA LEU A 203 67.50 -9.90 33.56
C LEU A 203 68.62 -10.87 33.14
N LEU A 204 68.63 -11.24 31.90
CA LEU A 204 69.71 -12.11 31.36
C LEU A 204 71.06 -11.41 31.37
N ALA A 205 71.11 -10.12 31.06
CA ALA A 205 72.35 -9.32 31.13
C ALA A 205 72.81 -9.21 32.61
N TYR A 206 71.90 -8.97 33.53
CA TYR A 206 72.24 -8.91 34.98
C TYR A 206 72.77 -10.25 35.51
N LYS A 207 72.14 -11.39 35.16
CA LYS A 207 72.68 -12.72 35.52
C LYS A 207 74.04 -12.98 34.93
N LYS A 208 74.37 -12.59 33.73
CA LYS A 208 75.70 -12.72 33.11
C LYS A 208 76.77 -11.85 33.82
N GLY A 209 76.39 -10.70 34.33
CA GLY A 209 77.29 -9.86 35.09
C GLY A 209 77.55 -10.27 36.51
N LEU A 210 76.73 -11.20 37.08
CA LEU A 210 76.90 -11.73 38.44
C LEU A 210 77.73 -13.01 38.46
N VAL A 211 78.14 -13.56 37.33
CA VAL A 211 78.96 -14.81 37.16
C VAL A 211 80.40 -14.49 36.79
N VAL A 212 80.91 -13.27 37.09
CA VAL A 212 82.33 -12.91 36.97
C VAL A 212 82.92 -12.73 38.37
#